data_2f634e40f1dcc6ddb6d6acd9d31bcffe
#
_entry.id   2f634e40f1dcc6ddb6d6acd9d31bcffe
#
_cell.length_a   1.000
_cell.length_b   1.000
_cell.length_c   1.000
_cell.angle_alpha   90.00
_cell.angle_beta   90.00
_cell.angle_gamma   90.00
#
_symmetry.space_group_name_H-M   'P 1'
#
loop_
_entity.id
_entity.type
_entity.pdbx_description
1 polymer ?
#
loop_
_entity_poly.entity_id
_entity_poly.type
_entity_poly.pdbx_seq_one_letter_code
_entity_poly.pdbx_strand_id
1 'polypeptide(L)'
;MSVTDSTPGSRGMLVVGAGLAGLTVAETLRAEGYAGPITLLGAEPYAPYQRPPLSKGFLQGDTPEAQLNMRPAEMMAKKEIVLKVGAGVTAIDRAAKQVKLADGSTLAYDGLALCTGARLRPLPLPGAELAGIFGLRSLDDSKAIKAALEAADKVVIIGGGFIGLEVAAVARKKGKQVTVLEAAERLMARVVPPAISSFYSDLHTGQGVDLVLKALVTELIGSDGRIAAVKTGDGREFAADLLLVGIGVIANTELAQAAGLEVANGIVVDACSRTADPAIVAAGDCTARRLPDGSLRRLESVQNAMEQAKSAAVALLGRERPFSATPWFWSDQYDIKLQMAGLSAGYDQVVTRGDPATRKYSCYYYRAGVLIAIDSINQSPDHLTGRKLMDKGITPTPQQAADPACDLAALIA
;
A
#
# COMPACT_ATOMS: atom_id res chain seq x y z
N MET A 1 9.20 -21.23 32.55
CA MET A 1 8.56 -22.53 32.24
C MET A 1 8.51 -22.66 30.74
N SER A 2 9.32 -23.55 30.20
CA SER A 2 9.49 -23.81 28.75
C SER A 2 8.29 -24.64 28.30
N VAL A 3 7.43 -24.07 27.43
CA VAL A 3 6.38 -24.83 26.75
C VAL A 3 6.97 -25.31 25.44
N THR A 4 7.64 -26.45 25.48
CA THR A 4 7.94 -27.26 24.31
C THR A 4 6.79 -28.24 24.11
N ASP A 5 5.72 -27.81 23.46
CA ASP A 5 4.68 -28.73 23.00
C ASP A 5 4.70 -28.78 21.46
N SER A 6 5.68 -29.52 20.92
CA SER A 6 5.62 -30.00 19.56
C SER A 6 4.78 -31.27 19.56
N THR A 7 3.47 -31.12 19.45
CA THR A 7 2.57 -32.26 19.24
C THR A 7 3.04 -33.05 18.01
N PRO A 8 3.35 -34.35 18.12
CA PRO A 8 3.71 -35.18 16.98
C PRO A 8 2.57 -35.19 15.96
N GLY A 9 2.81 -34.62 14.76
CA GLY A 9 1.80 -34.51 13.70
C GLY A 9 1.32 -33.08 13.38
N SER A 10 1.90 -32.02 14.00
CA SER A 10 1.58 -30.63 13.65
C SER A 10 1.86 -30.37 12.16
N ARG A 11 0.83 -29.92 11.44
CA ARG A 11 0.91 -29.51 10.01
C ARG A 11 1.55 -28.13 9.87
N GLY A 12 1.57 -27.35 10.96
CA GLY A 12 2.19 -26.03 11.06
C GLY A 12 1.32 -24.89 10.56
N MET A 13 1.91 -23.68 10.57
CA MET A 13 1.29 -22.45 10.07
C MET A 13 1.71 -22.20 8.63
N LEU A 14 0.74 -22.00 7.74
CA LEU A 14 0.98 -21.56 6.37
C LEU A 14 0.65 -20.07 6.22
N VAL A 15 1.53 -19.35 5.54
CA VAL A 15 1.33 -17.94 5.21
C VAL A 15 1.38 -17.79 3.70
N VAL A 16 0.27 -17.37 3.09
CA VAL A 16 0.13 -17.18 1.63
C VAL A 16 0.35 -15.72 1.29
N GLY A 17 1.45 -15.45 0.58
CA GLY A 17 1.91 -14.12 0.19
C GLY A 17 3.16 -13.69 0.95
N ALA A 18 4.32 -13.72 0.29
CA ALA A 18 5.63 -13.36 0.85
C ALA A 18 5.93 -11.85 0.74
N GLY A 19 4.91 -10.99 0.87
CA GLY A 19 5.09 -9.55 1.04
C GLY A 19 5.30 -9.18 2.51
N LEU A 20 5.23 -7.86 2.80
CA LEU A 20 5.42 -7.32 4.15
C LEU A 20 4.46 -7.93 5.19
N ALA A 21 3.17 -8.05 4.85
CA ALA A 21 2.19 -8.62 5.76
C ALA A 21 2.54 -10.09 6.10
N GLY A 22 2.81 -10.92 5.09
CA GLY A 22 3.13 -12.33 5.33
C GLY A 22 4.42 -12.54 6.10
N LEU A 23 5.48 -11.79 5.78
CA LEU A 23 6.72 -11.82 6.56
C LEU A 23 6.47 -11.43 8.01
N THR A 24 5.68 -10.37 8.25
CA THR A 24 5.35 -9.91 9.60
C THR A 24 4.52 -10.94 10.36
N VAL A 25 3.57 -11.65 9.71
CA VAL A 25 2.85 -12.78 10.35
C VAL A 25 3.84 -13.84 10.80
N ALA A 26 4.71 -14.31 9.90
CA ALA A 26 5.66 -15.38 10.21
C ALA A 26 6.64 -15.00 11.33
N GLU A 27 7.18 -13.77 11.30
CA GLU A 27 8.07 -13.27 12.35
C GLU A 27 7.35 -13.07 13.69
N THR A 28 6.10 -12.61 13.65
CA THR A 28 5.29 -12.41 14.87
C THR A 28 4.94 -13.76 15.52
N LEU A 29 4.58 -14.78 14.75
CA LEU A 29 4.35 -16.13 15.27
C LEU A 29 5.57 -16.62 16.10
N ARG A 30 6.78 -16.43 15.57
CA ARG A 30 8.02 -16.78 16.31
C ARG A 30 8.21 -15.92 17.55
N ALA A 31 8.04 -14.61 17.44
CA ALA A 31 8.18 -13.68 18.56
C ALA A 31 7.18 -13.96 19.69
N GLU A 32 6.00 -14.48 19.35
CA GLU A 32 4.93 -14.85 20.28
C GLU A 32 5.06 -16.28 20.81
N GLY A 33 6.16 -16.99 20.48
CA GLY A 33 6.53 -18.28 21.07
C GLY A 33 5.99 -19.51 20.32
N TYR A 34 5.46 -19.37 19.10
CA TYR A 34 5.06 -20.54 18.32
C TYR A 34 6.29 -21.37 17.91
N ALA A 35 6.39 -22.61 18.39
CA ALA A 35 7.51 -23.52 18.14
C ALA A 35 7.31 -24.45 16.93
N GLY A 36 6.08 -24.60 16.42
CA GLY A 36 5.75 -25.49 15.30
C GLY A 36 6.28 -24.98 13.95
N PRO A 37 6.14 -25.75 12.85
CA PRO A 37 6.57 -25.36 11.53
C PRO A 37 5.88 -24.09 11.01
N ILE A 38 6.64 -23.20 10.35
CA ILE A 38 6.09 -22.03 9.65
C ILE A 38 6.58 -22.07 8.21
N THR A 39 5.65 -22.06 7.25
CA THR A 39 5.97 -21.97 5.82
C THR A 39 5.37 -20.68 5.23
N LEU A 40 6.23 -19.83 4.65
CA LEU A 40 5.87 -18.60 3.94
C LEU A 40 5.93 -18.86 2.43
N LEU A 41 4.78 -18.71 1.75
CA LEU A 41 4.61 -18.99 0.33
C LEU A 41 4.57 -17.69 -0.48
N GLY A 42 5.47 -17.51 -1.44
CA GLY A 42 5.50 -16.37 -2.36
C GLY A 42 5.26 -16.81 -3.80
N ALA A 43 4.36 -16.14 -4.52
CA ALA A 43 4.15 -16.38 -5.95
C ALA A 43 5.27 -15.79 -6.82
N GLU A 44 5.89 -14.69 -6.37
CA GLU A 44 7.04 -14.08 -7.02
C GLU A 44 8.33 -14.90 -6.75
N PRO A 45 9.35 -14.85 -7.64
CA PRO A 45 10.61 -15.59 -7.46
C PRO A 45 11.58 -14.92 -6.48
N TYR A 46 11.13 -13.93 -5.73
CA TYR A 46 11.94 -13.11 -4.84
C TYR A 46 11.65 -13.37 -3.36
N ALA A 47 12.69 -13.25 -2.52
CA ALA A 47 12.51 -13.11 -1.09
C ALA A 47 11.70 -11.84 -0.76
N PRO A 48 11.08 -11.75 0.44
CA PRO A 48 10.30 -10.57 0.83
C PRO A 48 11.10 -9.27 0.66
N TYR A 49 10.54 -8.31 -0.09
CA TYR A 49 11.19 -7.04 -0.40
C TYR A 49 10.26 -5.84 -0.18
N GLN A 50 10.87 -4.65 0.00
CA GLN A 50 10.18 -3.39 0.18
C GLN A 50 9.62 -2.87 -1.15
N ARG A 51 8.29 -2.65 -1.23
CA ARG A 51 7.64 -2.09 -2.42
C ARG A 51 7.72 -0.55 -2.51
N PRO A 52 7.72 0.23 -1.39
CA PRO A 52 7.74 1.69 -1.50
C PRO A 52 8.91 2.28 -2.29
N PRO A 53 10.14 1.72 -2.29
CA PRO A 53 11.22 2.25 -3.12
C PRO A 53 11.02 2.05 -4.63
N LEU A 54 10.12 1.17 -5.06
CA LEU A 54 9.93 0.81 -6.48
C LEU A 54 9.45 1.97 -7.35
N SER A 55 8.73 2.95 -6.78
CA SER A 55 8.29 4.19 -7.44
C SER A 55 9.23 5.38 -7.17
N LYS A 56 10.28 5.19 -6.36
CA LYS A 56 11.16 6.24 -5.82
C LYS A 56 12.64 5.92 -6.10
N GLY A 57 13.42 5.73 -5.04
CA GLY A 57 14.86 5.54 -5.10
C GLY A 57 15.34 4.38 -5.96
N PHE A 58 14.60 3.25 -6.01
CA PHE A 58 14.94 2.14 -6.89
C PHE A 58 14.73 2.50 -8.37
N LEU A 59 13.59 3.12 -8.70
CA LEU A 59 13.30 3.56 -10.06
C LEU A 59 14.26 4.68 -10.52
N GLN A 60 14.62 5.58 -9.61
CA GLN A 60 15.58 6.65 -9.85
C GLN A 60 17.00 6.10 -10.08
N GLY A 61 17.35 4.99 -9.41
CA GLY A 61 18.69 4.37 -9.46
C GLY A 61 19.53 4.57 -8.21
N ASP A 62 19.00 5.25 -7.19
CA ASP A 62 19.71 5.58 -5.94
C ASP A 62 19.70 4.41 -4.94
N THR A 63 18.73 3.51 -5.05
CA THR A 63 18.58 2.34 -4.18
C THR A 63 18.96 1.08 -4.94
N PRO A 64 20.04 0.38 -4.62
CA PRO A 64 20.37 -0.92 -5.21
C PRO A 64 19.34 -2.00 -4.87
N GLU A 65 19.15 -2.97 -5.75
CA GLU A 65 18.18 -4.07 -5.57
C GLU A 65 18.40 -4.83 -4.25
N ALA A 66 19.65 -5.07 -3.87
CA ALA A 66 19.97 -5.77 -2.62
C ALA A 66 19.43 -5.07 -1.36
N GLN A 67 19.30 -3.73 -1.40
CA GLN A 67 18.74 -2.95 -0.28
C GLN A 67 17.21 -3.04 -0.18
N LEU A 68 16.54 -3.58 -1.18
CA LEU A 68 15.10 -3.83 -1.13
C LEU A 68 14.75 -5.00 -0.21
N ASN A 69 15.65 -5.95 0.00
CA ASN A 69 15.40 -7.12 0.83
C ASN A 69 15.02 -6.73 2.25
N MET A 70 13.88 -7.22 2.73
CA MET A 70 13.42 -6.96 4.10
C MET A 70 14.15 -7.84 5.12
N ARG A 71 14.51 -9.07 4.73
CA ARG A 71 15.24 -10.01 5.58
C ARG A 71 16.17 -10.88 4.74
N PRO A 72 17.44 -11.04 5.11
CA PRO A 72 18.31 -12.07 4.55
C PRO A 72 17.76 -13.47 4.78
N ALA A 73 17.94 -14.37 3.82
CA ALA A 73 17.45 -15.75 3.90
C ALA A 73 17.97 -16.49 5.15
N GLU A 74 19.22 -16.22 5.54
CA GLU A 74 19.84 -16.79 6.75
C GLU A 74 19.12 -16.36 8.04
N MET A 75 18.60 -15.13 8.09
CA MET A 75 17.82 -14.69 9.26
C MET A 75 16.46 -15.37 9.33
N MET A 76 15.82 -15.65 8.20
CA MET A 76 14.58 -16.44 8.17
C MET A 76 14.86 -17.89 8.59
N ALA A 77 15.94 -18.49 8.07
CA ALA A 77 16.37 -19.82 8.47
C ALA A 77 16.67 -19.93 9.96
N LYS A 78 17.38 -18.96 10.56
CA LYS A 78 17.63 -18.89 12.01
C LYS A 78 16.36 -18.82 12.85
N LYS A 79 15.28 -18.26 12.28
CA LYS A 79 13.95 -18.23 12.90
C LYS A 79 13.11 -19.46 12.52
N GLU A 80 13.70 -20.44 11.85
CA GLU A 80 13.01 -21.65 11.39
C GLU A 80 11.75 -21.34 10.55
N ILE A 81 11.79 -20.26 9.76
CA ILE A 81 10.76 -19.88 8.78
C ILE A 81 11.18 -20.41 7.42
N VAL A 82 10.43 -21.37 6.88
CA VAL A 82 10.66 -21.93 5.55
C VAL A 82 10.03 -20.99 4.52
N LEU A 83 10.86 -20.36 3.68
CA LEU A 83 10.41 -19.58 2.54
C LEU A 83 10.36 -20.44 1.28
N LYS A 84 9.22 -20.43 0.58
CA LYS A 84 9.07 -21.02 -0.76
C LYS A 84 8.69 -19.91 -1.73
N VAL A 85 9.61 -19.53 -2.61
CA VAL A 85 9.39 -18.56 -3.70
C VAL A 85 8.89 -19.27 -4.95
N GLY A 86 8.22 -18.56 -5.87
CA GLY A 86 7.58 -19.16 -7.05
C GLY A 86 6.46 -20.17 -6.71
N ALA A 87 6.02 -20.19 -5.45
CA ALA A 87 5.03 -21.13 -4.92
C ALA A 87 3.64 -20.49 -4.84
N GLY A 88 3.02 -20.26 -5.99
CA GLY A 88 1.67 -19.71 -6.08
C GLY A 88 0.62 -20.68 -5.54
N VAL A 89 -0.28 -20.25 -4.66
CA VAL A 89 -1.42 -21.03 -4.18
C VAL A 89 -2.58 -20.83 -5.15
N THR A 90 -3.21 -21.93 -5.56
CA THR A 90 -4.31 -21.94 -6.55
C THR A 90 -5.67 -22.31 -5.95
N ALA A 91 -5.70 -23.01 -4.81
CA ALA A 91 -6.93 -23.38 -4.12
C ALA A 91 -6.71 -23.60 -2.62
N ILE A 92 -7.77 -23.46 -1.85
CA ILE A 92 -7.84 -23.75 -0.41
C ILE A 92 -8.97 -24.75 -0.17
N ASP A 93 -8.65 -25.92 0.39
CA ASP A 93 -9.60 -26.89 0.90
C ASP A 93 -9.71 -26.70 2.43
N ARG A 94 -10.78 -26.05 2.87
CA ARG A 94 -11.01 -25.76 4.29
C ARG A 94 -11.36 -27.01 5.09
N ALA A 95 -12.05 -27.97 4.47
CA ALA A 95 -12.46 -29.20 5.16
C ALA A 95 -11.25 -30.11 5.41
N ALA A 96 -10.37 -30.27 4.42
CA ALA A 96 -9.13 -31.04 4.54
C ALA A 96 -8.01 -30.25 5.25
N LYS A 97 -8.17 -28.92 5.46
CA LYS A 97 -7.14 -27.98 5.90
C LYS A 97 -5.87 -28.10 5.04
N GLN A 98 -6.02 -27.88 3.75
CA GLN A 98 -4.92 -27.96 2.77
C GLN A 98 -5.00 -26.79 1.78
N VAL A 99 -3.85 -26.40 1.27
CA VAL A 99 -3.73 -25.53 0.09
C VAL A 99 -3.13 -26.30 -1.07
N LYS A 100 -3.58 -25.99 -2.30
CA LYS A 100 -3.00 -26.53 -3.54
C LYS A 100 -2.09 -25.47 -4.14
N LEU A 101 -0.88 -25.87 -4.55
CA LEU A 101 0.08 -25.01 -5.22
C LEU A 101 -0.08 -25.10 -6.76
N ALA A 102 0.54 -24.15 -7.47
CA ALA A 102 0.50 -24.09 -8.93
C ALA A 102 1.20 -25.29 -9.60
N ASP A 103 2.16 -25.94 -8.93
CA ASP A 103 2.83 -27.18 -9.40
C ASP A 103 1.98 -28.45 -9.17
N GLY A 104 0.78 -28.30 -8.62
CA GLY A 104 -0.14 -29.39 -8.31
C GLY A 104 0.06 -30.05 -6.95
N SER A 105 1.13 -29.74 -6.22
CA SER A 105 1.37 -30.26 -4.87
C SER A 105 0.40 -29.65 -3.85
N THR A 106 0.27 -30.28 -2.70
CA THR A 106 -0.57 -29.80 -1.59
C THR A 106 0.23 -29.65 -0.31
N LEU A 107 -0.13 -28.67 0.51
CA LEU A 107 0.41 -28.45 1.84
C LEU A 107 -0.72 -28.40 2.85
N ALA A 108 -0.62 -29.18 3.90
CA ALA A 108 -1.57 -29.14 5.01
C ALA A 108 -1.21 -28.02 6.01
N TYR A 109 -2.21 -27.51 6.73
CA TYR A 109 -2.03 -26.46 7.75
C TYR A 109 -2.85 -26.73 9.02
N ASP A 110 -2.38 -26.23 10.14
CA ASP A 110 -3.16 -26.09 11.37
C ASP A 110 -3.82 -24.71 11.41
N GLY A 111 -3.08 -23.67 10.96
CA GLY A 111 -3.55 -22.31 10.75
C GLY A 111 -3.05 -21.72 9.44
N LEU A 112 -3.88 -20.89 8.81
CA LEU A 112 -3.62 -20.28 7.51
C LEU A 112 -3.74 -18.76 7.57
N ALA A 113 -2.71 -18.03 7.11
CA ALA A 113 -2.77 -16.58 6.96
C ALA A 113 -2.81 -16.21 5.47
N LEU A 114 -3.83 -15.46 5.05
CA LEU A 114 -3.98 -14.92 3.71
C LEU A 114 -3.42 -13.49 3.65
N CYS A 115 -2.26 -13.34 3.00
CA CYS A 115 -1.53 -12.09 2.82
C CYS A 115 -1.31 -11.80 1.33
N THR A 116 -2.33 -12.09 0.51
CA THR A 116 -2.28 -12.07 -0.95
C THR A 116 -2.15 -10.69 -1.58
N GLY A 117 -2.32 -9.63 -0.78
CA GLY A 117 -2.15 -8.25 -1.21
C GLY A 117 -3.16 -7.80 -2.27
N ALA A 118 -2.68 -7.04 -3.26
CA ALA A 118 -3.48 -6.47 -4.32
C ALA A 118 -2.72 -6.51 -5.65
N ARG A 119 -3.46 -6.47 -6.77
CA ARG A 119 -2.94 -6.36 -8.14
C ARG A 119 -3.38 -5.06 -8.79
N LEU A 120 -2.71 -4.70 -9.86
CA LEU A 120 -3.09 -3.53 -10.68
C LEU A 120 -4.51 -3.69 -11.24
N ARG A 121 -5.24 -2.59 -11.26
CA ARG A 121 -6.51 -2.52 -11.97
C ARG A 121 -6.22 -2.50 -13.47
N PRO A 122 -6.79 -3.43 -14.26
CA PRO A 122 -6.63 -3.40 -15.71
C PRO A 122 -7.29 -2.14 -16.29
N LEU A 123 -6.71 -1.64 -17.38
CA LEU A 123 -7.28 -0.54 -18.16
C LEU A 123 -8.06 -1.14 -19.34
N PRO A 124 -9.41 -1.17 -19.30
CA PRO A 124 -10.21 -1.82 -20.32
C PRO A 124 -10.46 -0.87 -21.52
N LEU A 125 -9.39 -0.47 -22.20
CA LEU A 125 -9.45 0.41 -23.36
C LEU A 125 -8.84 -0.24 -24.60
N PRO A 126 -9.29 0.13 -25.80
CA PRO A 126 -8.62 -0.25 -27.05
C PRO A 126 -7.14 0.13 -27.01
N GLY A 127 -6.27 -0.79 -27.41
CA GLY A 127 -4.81 -0.59 -27.41
C GLY A 127 -4.10 -0.91 -26.10
N ALA A 128 -4.80 -1.43 -25.09
CA ALA A 128 -4.18 -1.76 -23.79
C ALA A 128 -3.13 -2.89 -23.85
N GLU A 129 -3.07 -3.61 -24.97
CA GLU A 129 -2.11 -4.69 -25.26
C GLU A 129 -0.82 -4.20 -25.93
N LEU A 130 -0.73 -2.92 -26.29
CA LEU A 130 0.45 -2.35 -26.96
C LEU A 130 1.69 -2.41 -26.07
N ALA A 131 2.85 -2.66 -26.67
CA ALA A 131 4.12 -2.57 -25.98
C ALA A 131 4.42 -1.11 -25.52
N GLY A 132 5.16 -0.94 -24.43
CA GLY A 132 5.45 0.39 -23.86
C GLY A 132 4.41 0.89 -22.86
N ILE A 133 3.42 0.04 -22.53
CA ILE A 133 2.41 0.30 -21.49
C ILE A 133 2.81 -0.50 -20.23
N PHE A 134 2.86 0.19 -19.11
CA PHE A 134 3.31 -0.37 -17.84
C PHE A 134 2.33 -0.04 -16.71
N GLY A 135 2.31 -0.89 -15.71
CA GLY A 135 1.81 -0.60 -14.39
C GLY A 135 2.89 -0.88 -13.36
N LEU A 136 2.78 -0.35 -12.15
CA LEU A 136 3.81 -0.52 -11.11
C LEU A 136 3.23 -1.17 -9.86
N ARG A 137 3.62 -2.43 -9.64
CA ARG A 137 3.29 -3.19 -8.43
C ARG A 137 4.45 -4.04 -7.93
N SER A 138 5.15 -4.73 -8.82
CA SER A 138 6.22 -5.68 -8.53
C SER A 138 7.62 -5.12 -8.80
N LEU A 139 8.64 -5.86 -8.36
CA LEU A 139 10.03 -5.55 -8.67
C LEU A 139 10.30 -5.62 -10.18
N ASP A 140 9.73 -6.62 -10.87
CA ASP A 140 9.87 -6.76 -12.31
C ASP A 140 9.23 -5.60 -13.07
N ASP A 141 8.06 -5.12 -12.62
CA ASP A 141 7.45 -3.92 -13.21
C ASP A 141 8.38 -2.72 -13.11
N SER A 142 8.98 -2.50 -11.92
CA SER A 142 9.89 -1.37 -11.72
C SER A 142 11.16 -1.50 -12.56
N LYS A 143 11.71 -2.71 -12.71
CA LYS A 143 12.85 -2.98 -13.60
C LYS A 143 12.50 -2.68 -15.06
N ALA A 144 11.32 -3.11 -15.51
CA ALA A 144 10.85 -2.86 -16.87
C ALA A 144 10.63 -1.36 -17.14
N ILE A 145 9.98 -0.65 -16.21
CA ILE A 145 9.80 0.80 -16.30
C ILE A 145 11.14 1.53 -16.30
N LYS A 146 12.07 1.13 -15.44
CA LYS A 146 13.42 1.73 -15.37
C LYS A 146 14.14 1.62 -16.70
N ALA A 147 14.13 0.42 -17.31
CA ALA A 147 14.75 0.20 -18.62
C ALA A 147 14.05 1.01 -19.73
N ALA A 148 12.73 1.08 -19.72
CA ALA A 148 11.96 1.83 -20.71
C ALA A 148 12.18 3.35 -20.57
N LEU A 149 12.34 3.87 -19.35
CA LEU A 149 12.62 5.29 -19.10
C LEU A 149 13.96 5.76 -19.71
N GLU A 150 14.95 4.89 -19.87
CA GLU A 150 16.23 5.29 -20.48
C GLU A 150 16.02 5.70 -21.97
N ALA A 151 15.15 5.01 -22.69
CA ALA A 151 14.91 5.23 -24.11
C ALA A 151 13.74 6.22 -24.40
N ALA A 152 12.83 6.42 -23.44
CA ALA A 152 11.67 7.30 -23.63
C ALA A 152 12.05 8.77 -23.47
N ASP A 153 11.46 9.65 -24.28
CA ASP A 153 11.50 11.11 -24.08
C ASP A 153 10.17 11.63 -23.54
N LYS A 154 9.05 11.04 -24.01
CA LYS A 154 7.68 11.43 -23.66
C LYS A 154 7.02 10.36 -22.79
N VAL A 155 6.73 10.70 -21.57
CA VAL A 155 6.10 9.82 -20.58
C VAL A 155 4.70 10.34 -20.29
N VAL A 156 3.70 9.51 -20.59
CA VAL A 156 2.32 9.77 -20.20
C VAL A 156 1.94 8.90 -19.01
N ILE A 157 1.25 9.47 -18.04
CA ILE A 157 0.79 8.78 -16.84
C ILE A 157 -0.72 8.94 -16.75
N ILE A 158 -1.46 7.83 -16.71
CA ILE A 158 -2.90 7.81 -16.45
C ILE A 158 -3.10 7.58 -14.95
N GLY A 159 -3.66 8.59 -14.27
CA GLY A 159 -3.95 8.60 -12.84
C GLY A 159 -3.01 9.48 -12.02
N GLY A 160 -3.56 10.53 -11.42
CA GLY A 160 -2.89 11.48 -10.53
C GLY A 160 -2.92 11.04 -9.06
N GLY A 161 -2.79 9.74 -8.77
CA GLY A 161 -2.61 9.17 -7.44
C GLY A 161 -1.14 9.18 -7.01
N PHE A 162 -0.85 8.71 -5.77
CA PHE A 162 0.52 8.73 -5.21
C PHE A 162 1.55 8.08 -6.14
N ILE A 163 1.30 6.85 -6.61
CA ILE A 163 2.26 6.11 -7.44
C ILE A 163 2.52 6.84 -8.77
N GLY A 164 1.44 7.32 -9.44
CA GLY A 164 1.58 8.08 -10.68
C GLY A 164 2.43 9.33 -10.50
N LEU A 165 2.19 10.09 -9.42
CA LEU A 165 2.92 11.32 -9.13
C LEU A 165 4.37 11.06 -8.69
N GLU A 166 4.64 9.99 -7.94
CA GLU A 166 6.00 9.56 -7.59
C GLU A 166 6.82 9.20 -8.84
N VAL A 167 6.22 8.45 -9.78
CA VAL A 167 6.87 8.12 -11.05
C VAL A 167 7.04 9.37 -11.92
N ALA A 168 6.04 10.30 -11.94
CA ALA A 168 6.16 11.59 -12.60
C ALA A 168 7.35 12.38 -12.07
N ALA A 169 7.53 12.42 -10.75
CA ALA A 169 8.67 13.10 -10.12
C ALA A 169 10.01 12.48 -10.54
N VAL A 170 10.12 11.14 -10.58
CA VAL A 170 11.32 10.44 -11.03
C VAL A 170 11.60 10.71 -12.51
N ALA A 171 10.59 10.63 -13.37
CA ALA A 171 10.73 10.86 -14.80
C ALA A 171 11.16 12.31 -15.09
N ARG A 172 10.59 13.31 -14.38
CA ARG A 172 11.05 14.71 -14.48
C ARG A 172 12.48 14.92 -14.04
N LYS A 173 12.91 14.30 -12.92
CA LYS A 173 14.31 14.34 -12.47
C LYS A 173 15.27 13.73 -13.50
N LYS A 174 14.81 12.75 -14.30
CA LYS A 174 15.56 12.18 -15.44
C LYS A 174 15.45 13.01 -16.73
N GLY A 175 14.87 14.23 -16.68
CA GLY A 175 14.76 15.15 -17.81
C GLY A 175 13.68 14.80 -18.84
N LYS A 176 12.76 13.87 -18.54
CA LYS A 176 11.72 13.46 -19.47
C LYS A 176 10.59 14.49 -19.56
N GLN A 177 9.93 14.57 -20.72
CA GLN A 177 8.65 15.28 -20.85
C GLN A 177 7.55 14.44 -20.22
N VAL A 178 6.83 14.98 -19.24
CA VAL A 178 5.84 14.20 -18.47
C VAL A 178 4.48 14.87 -18.55
N THR A 179 3.48 14.10 -18.98
CA THR A 179 2.05 14.48 -18.92
C THR A 179 1.33 13.54 -17.97
N VAL A 180 0.58 14.09 -17.03
CA VAL A 180 -0.30 13.32 -16.12
C VAL A 180 -1.75 13.59 -16.48
N LEU A 181 -2.48 12.54 -16.86
CA LEU A 181 -3.90 12.57 -17.20
C LEU A 181 -4.70 12.06 -15.99
N GLU A 182 -5.48 12.94 -15.36
CA GLU A 182 -6.33 12.59 -14.21
C GLU A 182 -7.80 12.82 -14.54
N ALA A 183 -8.62 11.78 -14.39
CA ALA A 183 -10.05 11.86 -14.69
C ALA A 183 -10.83 12.72 -13.69
N ALA A 184 -10.34 12.84 -12.44
CA ALA A 184 -10.96 13.65 -11.41
C ALA A 184 -10.64 15.15 -11.60
N GLU A 185 -11.34 15.99 -10.83
CA GLU A 185 -11.15 17.46 -10.82
C GLU A 185 -9.85 17.91 -10.13
N ARG A 186 -9.19 17.01 -9.39
CA ARG A 186 -7.97 17.31 -8.64
C ARG A 186 -7.14 16.05 -8.40
N LEU A 187 -5.85 16.23 -8.20
CA LEU A 187 -4.91 15.15 -7.86
C LEU A 187 -5.29 14.50 -6.53
N MET A 188 -5.05 13.19 -6.42
CA MET A 188 -5.24 12.41 -5.18
C MET A 188 -6.62 12.61 -4.52
N ALA A 189 -7.65 12.92 -5.29
CA ALA A 189 -8.98 13.35 -4.84
C ALA A 189 -9.63 12.42 -3.79
N ARG A 190 -9.31 11.12 -3.82
CA ARG A 190 -9.88 10.11 -2.91
C ARG A 190 -9.19 10.03 -1.56
N VAL A 191 -7.99 10.61 -1.42
CA VAL A 191 -7.11 10.32 -0.27
C VAL A 191 -6.60 11.56 0.44
N VAL A 192 -6.59 12.74 -0.22
CA VAL A 192 -6.17 13.99 0.42
C VAL A 192 -7.22 15.08 0.25
N PRO A 193 -7.33 16.02 1.19
CA PRO A 193 -8.17 17.21 1.06
C PRO A 193 -7.69 18.17 -0.05
N PRO A 194 -8.57 19.13 -0.46
CA PRO A 194 -8.25 20.07 -1.54
C PRO A 194 -6.95 20.85 -1.36
N ALA A 195 -6.64 21.31 -0.15
CA ALA A 195 -5.42 22.10 0.12
C ALA A 195 -4.13 21.31 -0.23
N ILE A 196 -4.06 20.03 0.16
CA ILE A 196 -2.91 19.18 -0.17
C ILE A 196 -2.89 18.85 -1.68
N SER A 197 -4.07 18.63 -2.27
CA SER A 197 -4.20 18.39 -3.71
C SER A 197 -3.68 19.59 -4.52
N SER A 198 -4.06 20.81 -4.14
CA SER A 198 -3.58 22.06 -4.77
C SER A 198 -2.08 22.22 -4.64
N PHE A 199 -1.54 22.01 -3.44
CA PHE A 199 -0.10 22.05 -3.19
C PHE A 199 0.68 21.12 -4.14
N TYR A 200 0.20 19.88 -4.36
CA TYR A 200 0.85 18.95 -5.28
C TYR A 200 0.66 19.33 -6.76
N SER A 201 -0.48 19.94 -7.12
CA SER A 201 -0.67 20.47 -8.46
C SER A 201 0.36 21.57 -8.77
N ASP A 202 0.53 22.51 -7.85
CA ASP A 202 1.51 23.60 -8.00
C ASP A 202 2.96 23.06 -8.02
N LEU A 203 3.26 22.08 -7.16
CA LEU A 203 4.57 21.43 -7.12
C LEU A 203 4.92 20.78 -8.46
N HIS A 204 4.03 19.93 -8.99
CA HIS A 204 4.29 19.19 -10.23
C HIS A 204 4.34 20.12 -11.44
N THR A 205 3.42 21.07 -11.54
CA THR A 205 3.42 22.08 -12.63
C THR A 205 4.68 22.94 -12.56
N GLY A 206 5.10 23.36 -11.36
CA GLY A 206 6.35 24.11 -11.14
C GLY A 206 7.61 23.31 -11.52
N GLN A 207 7.55 21.98 -11.52
CA GLN A 207 8.61 21.09 -11.99
C GLN A 207 8.49 20.77 -13.51
N GLY A 208 7.52 21.36 -14.21
CA GLY A 208 7.31 21.21 -15.64
C GLY A 208 6.58 19.93 -16.03
N VAL A 209 5.75 19.38 -15.13
CA VAL A 209 4.78 18.34 -15.48
C VAL A 209 3.55 19.00 -16.10
N ASP A 210 3.11 18.50 -17.26
CA ASP A 210 1.83 18.87 -17.87
C ASP A 210 0.70 18.11 -17.15
N LEU A 211 -0.09 18.83 -16.32
CA LEU A 211 -1.20 18.26 -15.56
C LEU A 211 -2.51 18.51 -16.27
N VAL A 212 -3.15 17.45 -16.71
CA VAL A 212 -4.44 17.50 -17.41
C VAL A 212 -5.51 16.86 -16.52
N LEU A 213 -6.25 17.69 -15.81
CA LEU A 213 -7.37 17.27 -14.97
C LEU A 213 -8.65 17.10 -15.79
N LYS A 214 -9.63 16.32 -15.30
CA LYS A 214 -10.87 15.97 -16.00
C LYS A 214 -10.61 15.28 -17.36
N ALA A 215 -9.46 14.62 -17.49
CA ALA A 215 -9.02 13.93 -18.69
C ALA A 215 -9.50 12.47 -18.67
N LEU A 216 -10.64 12.19 -19.28
CA LEU A 216 -11.10 10.83 -19.48
C LEU A 216 -10.40 10.23 -20.70
N VAL A 217 -9.49 9.28 -20.46
CA VAL A 217 -8.82 8.53 -21.53
C VAL A 217 -9.82 7.55 -22.17
N THR A 218 -9.85 7.51 -23.50
CA THR A 218 -10.79 6.68 -24.27
C THR A 218 -10.13 5.68 -25.20
N GLU A 219 -8.86 5.93 -25.61
CA GLU A 219 -8.16 5.08 -26.58
C GLU A 219 -6.64 5.20 -26.39
N LEU A 220 -5.92 4.11 -26.63
CA LEU A 220 -4.46 4.05 -26.69
C LEU A 220 -4.06 3.80 -28.15
N ILE A 221 -3.38 4.77 -28.74
CA ILE A 221 -3.00 4.76 -30.16
C ILE A 221 -1.62 4.14 -30.31
N GLY A 222 -1.51 3.12 -31.16
CA GLY A 222 -0.27 2.42 -31.43
C GLY A 222 0.35 2.76 -32.78
N SER A 223 1.67 2.62 -32.88
CA SER A 223 2.41 2.52 -34.12
C SER A 223 3.38 1.37 -34.01
N ASP A 224 3.44 0.49 -35.01
CA ASP A 224 4.33 -0.69 -35.05
C ASP A 224 4.22 -1.58 -33.79
N GLY A 225 3.01 -1.73 -33.26
CA GLY A 225 2.73 -2.56 -32.08
C GLY A 225 3.15 -1.92 -30.73
N ARG A 226 3.56 -0.67 -30.71
CA ARG A 226 3.94 0.08 -29.50
C ARG A 226 3.04 1.28 -29.29
N ILE A 227 2.93 1.73 -28.03
CA ILE A 227 2.23 2.99 -27.71
C ILE A 227 2.89 4.15 -28.46
N ALA A 228 2.08 5.00 -29.05
CA ALA A 228 2.52 6.22 -29.73
C ALA A 228 1.78 7.47 -29.21
N ALA A 229 0.51 7.31 -28.79
CA ALA A 229 -0.25 8.39 -28.18
C ALA A 229 -1.39 7.88 -27.29
N VAL A 230 -1.89 8.75 -26.43
CA VAL A 230 -3.06 8.53 -25.57
C VAL A 230 -4.12 9.55 -25.96
N LYS A 231 -5.35 9.10 -26.26
CA LYS A 231 -6.48 9.95 -26.65
C LYS A 231 -7.48 10.11 -25.52
N THR A 232 -7.95 11.32 -25.35
CA THR A 232 -8.97 11.67 -24.35
C THR A 232 -10.34 11.93 -25.02
N GLY A 233 -11.40 11.85 -24.23
CA GLY A 233 -12.78 11.99 -24.71
C GLY A 233 -13.14 13.35 -25.29
N ASP A 234 -12.35 14.39 -25.02
CA ASP A 234 -12.44 15.71 -25.61
C ASP A 234 -11.69 15.84 -26.95
N GLY A 235 -11.12 14.73 -27.44
CA GLY A 235 -10.44 14.63 -28.72
C GLY A 235 -8.95 15.01 -28.73
N ARG A 236 -8.37 15.40 -27.57
CA ARG A 236 -6.92 15.66 -27.48
C ARG A 236 -6.13 14.36 -27.54
N GLU A 237 -4.94 14.45 -28.15
CA GLU A 237 -3.98 13.34 -28.22
C GLU A 237 -2.65 13.76 -27.58
N PHE A 238 -2.09 12.87 -26.77
CA PHE A 238 -0.84 13.07 -26.04
C PHE A 238 0.18 12.03 -26.51
N ALA A 239 1.21 12.47 -27.22
CA ALA A 239 2.27 11.59 -27.70
C ALA A 239 2.99 10.91 -26.53
N ALA A 240 3.27 9.61 -26.65
CA ALA A 240 3.85 8.79 -25.59
C ALA A 240 4.82 7.76 -26.14
N ASP A 241 6.05 7.75 -25.64
CA ASP A 241 7.02 6.67 -25.82
C ASP A 241 6.89 5.62 -24.73
N LEU A 242 6.40 6.06 -23.54
CA LEU A 242 6.09 5.24 -22.38
C LEU A 242 4.78 5.70 -21.77
N LEU A 243 3.88 4.74 -21.51
CA LEU A 243 2.65 4.96 -20.77
C LEU A 243 2.69 4.22 -19.43
N LEU A 244 2.48 4.94 -18.32
CA LEU A 244 2.23 4.35 -17.01
C LEU A 244 0.73 4.38 -16.69
N VAL A 245 0.16 3.23 -16.33
CA VAL A 245 -1.24 3.12 -15.88
C VAL A 245 -1.27 3.02 -14.35
N GLY A 246 -1.71 4.10 -13.70
CA GLY A 246 -1.77 4.25 -12.24
C GLY A 246 -3.20 4.45 -11.70
N ILE A 247 -4.20 3.71 -12.21
CA ILE A 247 -5.63 3.87 -11.89
C ILE A 247 -6.09 3.11 -10.63
N GLY A 248 -5.15 2.66 -9.81
CA GLY A 248 -5.38 1.98 -8.55
C GLY A 248 -5.23 0.46 -8.64
N VAL A 249 -5.58 -0.21 -7.54
CA VAL A 249 -5.41 -1.64 -7.37
C VAL A 249 -6.72 -2.34 -7.00
N ILE A 250 -6.74 -3.66 -7.14
CA ILE A 250 -7.84 -4.56 -6.75
C ILE A 250 -7.27 -5.55 -5.74
N ALA A 251 -7.94 -5.73 -4.61
CA ALA A 251 -7.57 -6.73 -3.61
C ALA A 251 -7.59 -8.14 -4.21
N ASN A 252 -6.59 -8.97 -3.92
CA ASN A 252 -6.53 -10.36 -4.35
C ASN A 252 -7.35 -11.22 -3.38
N THR A 253 -8.61 -11.47 -3.73
CA THR A 253 -9.59 -12.14 -2.87
C THR A 253 -10.07 -13.47 -3.43
N GLU A 254 -9.64 -13.84 -4.63
CA GLU A 254 -10.17 -14.97 -5.39
C GLU A 254 -10.01 -16.30 -4.65
N LEU A 255 -8.87 -16.52 -3.99
CA LEU A 255 -8.63 -17.71 -3.17
C LEU A 255 -9.62 -17.81 -1.99
N ALA A 256 -9.84 -16.70 -1.31
CA ALA A 256 -10.76 -16.62 -0.18
C ALA A 256 -12.21 -16.82 -0.64
N GLN A 257 -12.60 -16.17 -1.74
CA GLN A 257 -13.92 -16.28 -2.31
C GLN A 257 -14.22 -17.71 -2.79
N ALA A 258 -13.28 -18.34 -3.51
CA ALA A 258 -13.43 -19.72 -3.98
C ALA A 258 -13.47 -20.72 -2.81
N ALA A 259 -12.84 -20.41 -1.68
CA ALA A 259 -12.92 -21.18 -0.44
C ALA A 259 -14.19 -20.91 0.39
N GLY A 260 -15.11 -20.06 -0.08
CA GLY A 260 -16.37 -19.73 0.61
C GLY A 260 -16.19 -18.82 1.84
N LEU A 261 -15.11 -18.01 1.88
CA LEU A 261 -14.95 -16.96 2.87
C LEU A 261 -15.67 -15.68 2.42
N GLU A 262 -16.12 -14.87 3.36
CA GLU A 262 -16.78 -13.59 3.07
C GLU A 262 -15.78 -12.60 2.41
N VAL A 263 -16.22 -12.03 1.29
CA VAL A 263 -15.45 -11.04 0.51
C VAL A 263 -16.36 -9.86 0.17
N ALA A 264 -15.88 -8.63 0.50
CA ALA A 264 -16.54 -7.38 0.12
C ALA A 264 -15.47 -6.29 -0.04
N ASN A 265 -15.03 -6.00 -1.27
CA ASN A 265 -13.91 -5.12 -1.59
C ASN A 265 -12.60 -5.47 -0.82
N GLY A 266 -12.46 -6.75 -0.44
CA GLY A 266 -11.39 -7.34 0.36
C GLY A 266 -11.92 -8.56 1.12
N ILE A 267 -11.03 -9.41 1.64
CA ILE A 267 -11.39 -10.50 2.54
C ILE A 267 -11.90 -9.89 3.84
N VAL A 268 -13.15 -10.20 4.21
CA VAL A 268 -13.75 -9.62 5.42
C VAL A 268 -13.12 -10.23 6.66
N VAL A 269 -12.63 -9.36 7.55
CA VAL A 269 -12.02 -9.76 8.83
C VAL A 269 -12.58 -8.94 9.99
N ASP A 270 -12.53 -9.51 11.20
CA ASP A 270 -12.83 -8.81 12.44
C ASP A 270 -11.69 -7.87 12.90
N ALA A 271 -11.83 -7.30 14.10
CA ALA A 271 -10.81 -6.44 14.70
C ALA A 271 -9.48 -7.16 14.99
N CYS A 272 -9.51 -8.49 15.12
CA CYS A 272 -8.35 -9.35 15.34
C CYS A 272 -7.82 -10.00 14.06
N SER A 273 -8.25 -9.53 12.88
CA SER A 273 -7.87 -10.05 11.56
C SER A 273 -8.33 -11.51 11.30
N ARG A 274 -9.35 -12.01 12.02
CA ARG A 274 -9.96 -13.32 11.81
C ARG A 274 -10.99 -13.25 10.68
N THR A 275 -11.03 -14.30 9.87
CA THR A 275 -12.14 -14.54 8.94
C THR A 275 -13.30 -15.25 9.65
N ALA A 276 -14.34 -15.62 8.93
CA ALA A 276 -15.42 -16.48 9.45
C ALA A 276 -14.95 -17.92 9.79
N ASP A 277 -13.78 -18.33 9.29
CA ASP A 277 -13.14 -19.60 9.64
C ASP A 277 -12.09 -19.37 10.72
N PRO A 278 -12.19 -19.99 11.91
CA PRO A 278 -11.28 -19.75 13.03
C PRO A 278 -9.83 -20.21 12.76
N ALA A 279 -9.61 -21.09 11.77
CA ALA A 279 -8.29 -21.51 11.34
C ALA A 279 -7.67 -20.59 10.28
N ILE A 280 -8.40 -19.57 9.79
CA ILE A 280 -7.95 -18.70 8.71
C ILE A 280 -8.03 -17.24 9.12
N VAL A 281 -6.91 -16.55 9.02
CA VAL A 281 -6.79 -15.10 9.20
C VAL A 281 -6.39 -14.43 7.89
N ALA A 282 -6.57 -13.10 7.80
CA ALA A 282 -6.05 -12.36 6.65
C ALA A 282 -5.47 -11.00 7.08
N ALA A 283 -4.45 -10.51 6.36
CA ALA A 283 -3.79 -9.25 6.68
C ALA A 283 -3.26 -8.51 5.44
N GLY A 284 -3.22 -7.17 5.52
CA GLY A 284 -2.70 -6.27 4.50
C GLY A 284 -3.75 -5.85 3.46
N ASP A 285 -3.28 -5.45 2.27
CA ASP A 285 -4.10 -4.81 1.23
C ASP A 285 -5.26 -5.68 0.72
N CYS A 286 -5.21 -7.00 0.95
CA CYS A 286 -6.27 -7.94 0.56
C CYS A 286 -7.48 -7.93 1.49
N THR A 287 -7.46 -7.20 2.61
CA THR A 287 -8.50 -7.27 3.65
C THR A 287 -9.47 -6.09 3.64
N ALA A 288 -10.70 -6.36 4.07
CA ALA A 288 -11.69 -5.36 4.47
C ALA A 288 -12.09 -5.62 5.92
N ARG A 289 -11.65 -4.75 6.83
CA ARG A 289 -11.93 -4.90 8.27
C ARG A 289 -13.32 -4.41 8.61
N ARG A 290 -14.10 -5.24 9.31
CA ARG A 290 -15.40 -4.85 9.88
C ARG A 290 -15.19 -3.96 11.09
N LEU A 291 -15.82 -2.78 11.08
CA LEU A 291 -15.80 -1.81 12.16
C LEU A 291 -16.97 -2.06 13.13
N PRO A 292 -16.95 -1.45 14.35
CA PRO A 292 -18.03 -1.62 15.33
C PRO A 292 -19.41 -1.16 14.82
N ASP A 293 -19.47 -0.21 13.89
CA ASP A 293 -20.70 0.26 13.25
C ASP A 293 -21.20 -0.65 12.09
N GLY A 294 -20.50 -1.78 11.87
CA GLY A 294 -20.80 -2.74 10.80
C GLY A 294 -20.23 -2.35 9.43
N SER A 295 -19.71 -1.14 9.25
CA SER A 295 -19.09 -0.73 8.01
C SER A 295 -17.77 -1.48 7.75
N LEU A 296 -17.33 -1.48 6.49
CA LEU A 296 -16.09 -2.13 6.09
C LEU A 296 -15.05 -1.09 5.72
N ARG A 297 -13.82 -1.30 6.21
CA ARG A 297 -12.68 -0.41 5.92
C ARG A 297 -11.53 -1.20 5.32
N ARG A 298 -11.07 -0.77 4.15
CA ARG A 298 -9.85 -1.26 3.49
C ARG A 298 -8.78 -0.16 3.52
N LEU A 299 -7.58 -0.52 3.96
CA LEU A 299 -6.42 0.38 4.03
C LEU A 299 -5.25 -0.28 3.29
N GLU A 300 -4.66 0.47 2.36
CA GLU A 300 -3.50 0.06 1.57
C GLU A 300 -2.28 0.83 2.07
N SER A 301 -1.63 0.35 3.12
CA SER A 301 -0.44 1.00 3.66
C SER A 301 0.51 0.01 4.34
N VAL A 302 1.79 0.38 4.39
CA VAL A 302 2.83 -0.37 5.10
C VAL A 302 2.43 -0.58 6.56
N GLN A 303 1.94 0.46 7.22
CA GLN A 303 1.55 0.39 8.63
C GLN A 303 0.37 -0.56 8.84
N ASN A 304 -0.68 -0.47 7.99
CA ASN A 304 -1.82 -1.39 8.08
C ASN A 304 -1.38 -2.84 7.87
N ALA A 305 -0.53 -3.10 6.87
CA ALA A 305 -0.02 -4.44 6.59
C ALA A 305 0.72 -5.03 7.79
N MET A 306 1.56 -4.23 8.48
CA MET A 306 2.30 -4.67 9.66
C MET A 306 1.40 -4.89 10.88
N GLU A 307 0.52 -3.95 11.21
CA GLU A 307 -0.30 -4.03 12.42
C GLU A 307 -1.39 -5.12 12.31
N GLN A 308 -2.02 -5.25 11.14
CA GLN A 308 -2.94 -6.36 10.89
C GLN A 308 -2.22 -7.72 10.94
N ALA A 309 -1.00 -7.82 10.39
CA ALA A 309 -0.22 -9.06 10.43
C ALA A 309 0.11 -9.50 11.86
N LYS A 310 0.47 -8.55 12.73
CA LYS A 310 0.69 -8.84 14.16
C LYS A 310 -0.60 -9.34 14.83
N SER A 311 -1.73 -8.70 14.52
CA SER A 311 -3.05 -9.09 15.00
C SER A 311 -3.40 -10.51 14.53
N ALA A 312 -3.23 -10.78 13.22
CA ALA A 312 -3.48 -12.06 12.60
C ALA A 312 -2.64 -13.21 13.20
N ALA A 313 -1.35 -12.96 13.43
CA ALA A 313 -0.46 -13.95 14.03
C ALA A 313 -0.90 -14.32 15.46
N VAL A 314 -1.24 -13.33 16.28
CA VAL A 314 -1.73 -13.55 17.66
C VAL A 314 -3.07 -14.29 17.63
N ALA A 315 -3.95 -13.98 16.67
CA ALA A 315 -5.23 -14.66 16.49
C ALA A 315 -5.07 -16.15 16.15
N LEU A 316 -4.10 -16.50 15.28
CA LEU A 316 -3.75 -17.91 14.98
C LEU A 316 -3.29 -18.69 16.20
N LEU A 317 -2.76 -18.03 17.22
CA LEU A 317 -2.38 -18.62 18.50
C LEU A 317 -3.54 -18.70 19.51
N GLY A 318 -4.77 -18.42 19.07
CA GLY A 318 -5.96 -18.46 19.94
C GLY A 318 -6.05 -17.27 20.91
N ARG A 319 -5.26 -16.21 20.72
CA ARG A 319 -5.22 -15.02 21.57
C ARG A 319 -5.85 -13.82 20.83
N GLU A 320 -6.06 -12.72 21.56
CA GLU A 320 -6.64 -11.49 21.01
C GLU A 320 -5.63 -10.35 21.03
N ARG A 321 -5.54 -9.66 19.90
CA ARG A 321 -4.81 -8.41 19.73
C ARG A 321 -5.57 -7.54 18.72
N PRO A 322 -6.63 -6.83 19.15
CA PRO A 322 -7.39 -5.98 18.25
C PRO A 322 -6.51 -4.90 17.61
N PHE A 323 -6.69 -4.67 16.31
CA PHE A 323 -6.03 -3.59 15.60
C PHE A 323 -6.69 -2.25 15.94
N SER A 324 -6.01 -1.39 16.69
CA SER A 324 -6.51 -0.09 17.16
C SER A 324 -5.62 1.09 16.76
N ALA A 325 -4.46 0.86 16.18
CA ALA A 325 -3.51 1.92 15.86
C ALA A 325 -4.09 2.94 14.87
N THR A 326 -3.80 4.22 15.07
CA THR A 326 -4.10 5.28 14.11
C THR A 326 -3.47 4.97 12.76
N PRO A 327 -4.25 4.90 11.66
CA PRO A 327 -3.69 4.70 10.32
C PRO A 327 -2.71 5.80 9.97
N TRP A 328 -1.61 5.45 9.31
CA TRP A 328 -0.72 6.45 8.77
C TRP A 328 -0.11 5.99 7.43
N PHE A 329 0.27 6.98 6.61
CA PHE A 329 0.81 6.81 5.29
C PHE A 329 1.84 7.91 5.00
N TRP A 330 2.70 7.72 3.99
CA TRP A 330 3.61 8.75 3.51
C TRP A 330 3.82 8.65 2.01
N SER A 331 4.24 9.76 1.42
CA SER A 331 4.72 9.83 0.04
C SER A 331 5.90 10.79 -0.03
N ASP A 332 6.92 10.41 -0.79
CA ASP A 332 8.08 11.26 -1.06
C ASP A 332 8.08 11.61 -2.56
N GLN A 333 8.02 12.89 -2.90
CA GLN A 333 8.00 13.39 -4.27
C GLN A 333 8.89 14.63 -4.36
N TYR A 334 9.92 14.61 -5.21
CA TYR A 334 10.98 15.62 -5.27
C TYR A 334 11.71 15.78 -3.93
N ASP A 335 11.59 16.97 -3.31
CA ASP A 335 12.11 17.35 -1.98
C ASP A 335 11.00 17.39 -0.91
N ILE A 336 9.81 16.94 -1.25
CA ILE A 336 8.61 16.96 -0.39
C ILE A 336 8.35 15.59 0.22
N LYS A 337 8.29 15.59 1.56
CA LYS A 337 7.79 14.47 2.34
C LYS A 337 6.39 14.79 2.86
N LEU A 338 5.37 14.13 2.33
CA LEU A 338 4.04 14.10 2.91
C LEU A 338 3.94 12.98 3.92
N GLN A 339 3.48 13.26 5.11
CA GLN A 339 3.15 12.26 6.13
C GLN A 339 1.72 12.50 6.63
N MET A 340 0.90 11.49 6.51
CA MET A 340 -0.52 11.53 6.86
C MET A 340 -0.78 10.64 8.05
N ALA A 341 -1.63 11.05 8.99
CA ALA A 341 -2.11 10.24 10.08
C ALA A 341 -3.60 10.46 10.28
N GLY A 342 -4.33 9.41 10.68
CA GLY A 342 -5.79 9.42 10.71
C GLY A 342 -6.42 9.34 9.32
N LEU A 343 -7.70 9.62 9.24
CA LEU A 343 -8.49 9.65 8.00
C LEU A 343 -9.29 10.93 7.95
N SER A 344 -8.97 11.81 7.00
CA SER A 344 -9.58 13.14 6.90
C SER A 344 -11.00 13.16 6.33
N ALA A 345 -11.49 12.03 5.81
CA ALA A 345 -12.83 11.97 5.22
C ALA A 345 -13.92 12.44 6.21
N GLY A 346 -14.76 13.39 5.77
CA GLY A 346 -15.85 13.94 6.57
C GLY A 346 -15.43 14.96 7.61
N TYR A 347 -14.24 15.58 7.49
CA TYR A 347 -13.88 16.73 8.31
C TYR A 347 -14.80 17.91 8.03
N ASP A 348 -15.08 18.70 9.07
CA ASP A 348 -15.89 19.93 9.01
C ASP A 348 -15.06 21.19 9.27
N GLN A 349 -13.86 21.03 9.85
CA GLN A 349 -12.92 22.11 10.10
C GLN A 349 -11.50 21.66 9.80
N VAL A 350 -10.68 22.56 9.24
CA VAL A 350 -9.25 22.40 9.06
C VAL A 350 -8.52 23.64 9.56
N VAL A 351 -7.38 23.43 10.22
CA VAL A 351 -6.47 24.51 10.58
C VAL A 351 -5.07 24.18 10.09
N THR A 352 -4.34 25.22 9.68
CA THR A 352 -2.96 25.08 9.21
C THR A 352 -2.01 25.55 10.32
N ARG A 353 -0.99 24.75 10.60
CA ARG A 353 0.15 25.04 11.47
C ARG A 353 1.40 25.20 10.63
N GLY A 354 2.13 26.30 10.77
CA GLY A 354 3.28 26.64 9.95
C GLY A 354 2.89 27.45 8.71
N ASP A 355 3.83 27.58 7.76
CA ASP A 355 3.64 28.42 6.58
C ASP A 355 3.74 27.59 5.29
N PRO A 356 2.65 27.43 4.52
CA PRO A 356 2.65 26.74 3.24
C PRO A 356 3.66 27.28 2.23
N ALA A 357 3.97 28.59 2.24
CA ALA A 357 4.94 29.21 1.33
C ALA A 357 6.36 28.67 1.55
N THR A 358 6.70 28.26 2.76
CA THR A 358 7.98 27.66 3.12
C THR A 358 8.06 26.16 2.81
N ARG A 359 6.94 25.53 2.38
CA ARG A 359 6.80 24.08 2.22
C ARG A 359 7.06 23.28 3.52
N LYS A 360 6.79 23.93 4.68
CA LYS A 360 6.93 23.33 6.03
C LYS A 360 5.69 23.68 6.85
N TYR A 361 4.67 22.83 6.77
CA TYR A 361 3.40 23.07 7.46
C TYR A 361 2.64 21.77 7.68
N SER A 362 1.64 21.80 8.54
CA SER A 362 0.72 20.70 8.80
C SER A 362 -0.72 21.18 8.80
N CYS A 363 -1.62 20.36 8.23
CA CYS A 363 -3.06 20.57 8.27
C CYS A 363 -3.68 19.63 9.31
N TYR A 364 -4.35 20.16 10.29
CA TYR A 364 -5.09 19.43 11.32
C TYR A 364 -6.58 19.43 10.98
N TYR A 365 -7.17 18.24 10.87
CA TYR A 365 -8.56 18.06 10.44
C TYR A 365 -9.42 17.64 11.61
N TYR A 366 -10.53 18.35 11.80
CA TYR A 366 -11.49 18.10 12.86
C TYR A 366 -12.83 17.67 12.30
N ARG A 367 -13.56 16.90 13.09
CA ARG A 367 -14.96 16.57 12.86
C ARG A 367 -15.71 16.66 14.19
N ALA A 368 -16.74 17.51 14.26
CA ALA A 368 -17.48 17.81 15.50
C ALA A 368 -16.55 18.13 16.68
N GLY A 369 -15.50 18.92 16.43
CA GLY A 369 -14.52 19.33 17.42
C GLY A 369 -13.47 18.28 17.81
N VAL A 370 -13.50 17.08 17.23
CA VAL A 370 -12.53 16.00 17.50
C VAL A 370 -11.47 15.96 16.39
N LEU A 371 -10.19 15.89 16.76
CA LEU A 371 -9.09 15.68 15.81
C LEU A 371 -9.20 14.28 15.18
N ILE A 372 -9.37 14.23 13.85
CA ILE A 372 -9.52 12.97 13.12
C ILE A 372 -8.36 12.65 12.20
N ALA A 373 -7.60 13.64 11.75
CA ALA A 373 -6.45 13.44 10.88
C ALA A 373 -5.48 14.62 10.92
N ILE A 374 -4.26 14.36 10.44
CA ILE A 374 -3.22 15.36 10.18
C ILE A 374 -2.47 14.98 8.89
N ASP A 375 -2.23 15.98 8.04
CA ASP A 375 -1.33 15.89 6.89
C ASP A 375 -0.17 16.86 7.10
N SER A 376 1.05 16.36 7.09
CA SER A 376 2.27 17.13 7.36
C SER A 376 3.17 17.15 6.13
N ILE A 377 3.50 18.35 5.64
CA ILE A 377 4.45 18.60 4.56
C ILE A 377 5.78 19.01 5.18
N ASN A 378 6.81 18.17 5.05
CA ASN A 378 8.16 18.39 5.61
C ASN A 378 8.17 18.73 7.13
N GLN A 379 7.15 18.25 7.88
CA GLN A 379 6.96 18.48 9.32
C GLN A 379 6.77 17.16 10.08
N SER A 380 7.82 16.32 10.07
CA SER A 380 7.80 15.03 10.78
C SER A 380 7.52 15.14 12.29
N PRO A 381 7.98 16.19 13.02
CA PRO A 381 7.60 16.35 14.43
C PRO A 381 6.10 16.47 14.65
N ASP A 382 5.41 17.29 13.84
CA ASP A 382 3.95 17.46 13.92
C ASP A 382 3.22 16.15 13.62
N HIS A 383 3.68 15.39 12.58
CA HIS A 383 3.12 14.08 12.28
C HIS A 383 3.24 13.11 13.46
N LEU A 384 4.42 13.02 14.08
CA LEU A 384 4.66 12.13 15.22
C LEU A 384 3.80 12.52 16.43
N THR A 385 3.70 13.82 16.73
CA THR A 385 2.88 14.34 17.80
C THR A 385 1.40 14.10 17.53
N GLY A 386 0.93 14.40 16.32
CA GLY A 386 -0.47 14.20 15.93
C GLY A 386 -0.91 12.72 16.03
N ARG A 387 -0.05 11.79 15.63
CA ARG A 387 -0.31 10.35 15.82
C ARG A 387 -0.49 9.99 17.29
N LYS A 388 0.44 10.43 18.15
CA LYS A 388 0.36 10.15 19.59
C LYS A 388 -0.89 10.76 20.24
N LEU A 389 -1.27 11.97 19.82
CA LEU A 389 -2.51 12.63 20.28
C LEU A 389 -3.72 11.75 19.92
N MET A 390 -3.84 11.34 18.65
CA MET A 390 -4.95 10.50 18.20
C MET A 390 -4.95 9.11 18.85
N ASP A 391 -3.78 8.46 19.01
CA ASP A 391 -3.65 7.16 19.69
C ASP A 391 -4.12 7.21 21.15
N LYS A 392 -3.94 8.36 21.82
CA LYS A 392 -4.41 8.61 23.20
C LYS A 392 -5.83 9.23 23.27
N GLY A 393 -6.48 9.51 22.15
CA GLY A 393 -7.78 10.18 22.12
C GLY A 393 -7.74 11.65 22.59
N ILE A 394 -6.56 12.29 22.52
CA ILE A 394 -6.36 13.69 22.93
C ILE A 394 -6.59 14.59 21.73
N THR A 395 -7.43 15.59 21.90
CA THR A 395 -7.76 16.57 20.85
C THR A 395 -7.28 17.96 21.28
N PRO A 396 -6.22 18.53 20.67
CA PRO A 396 -5.88 19.94 20.87
C PRO A 396 -7.00 20.82 20.31
N THR A 397 -7.24 21.98 20.89
CA THR A 397 -8.16 22.95 20.31
C THR A 397 -7.64 23.42 18.94
N PRO A 398 -8.52 23.87 18.01
CA PRO A 398 -8.08 24.44 16.75
C PRO A 398 -7.08 25.58 16.90
N GLN A 399 -7.22 26.40 17.94
CA GLN A 399 -6.29 27.50 18.26
C GLN A 399 -4.92 26.97 18.66
N GLN A 400 -4.86 25.97 19.54
CA GLN A 400 -3.60 25.33 19.93
C GLN A 400 -2.91 24.68 18.74
N ALA A 401 -3.67 23.99 17.89
CA ALA A 401 -3.11 23.34 16.69
C ALA A 401 -2.58 24.35 15.67
N ALA A 402 -3.24 25.49 15.50
CA ALA A 402 -2.83 26.54 14.56
C ALA A 402 -1.59 27.33 15.04
N ASP A 403 -1.36 27.44 16.35
CA ASP A 403 -0.26 28.23 16.91
C ASP A 403 1.08 27.47 16.91
N PRO A 404 2.07 27.82 16.08
CA PRO A 404 3.37 27.18 16.09
C PRO A 404 4.14 27.28 17.42
N ALA A 405 3.82 28.27 18.26
CA ALA A 405 4.43 28.43 19.58
C ALA A 405 3.83 27.49 20.64
N CYS A 406 2.65 26.92 20.40
CA CYS A 406 2.02 25.97 21.32
C CYS A 406 2.75 24.62 21.24
N ASP A 407 3.26 24.13 22.39
CA ASP A 407 3.84 22.78 22.48
C ASP A 407 2.71 21.73 22.59
N LEU A 408 2.32 21.18 21.46
CA LEU A 408 1.32 20.11 21.40
C LEU A 408 1.81 18.80 22.04
N ALA A 409 3.12 18.59 22.16
CA ALA A 409 3.65 17.40 22.80
C ALA A 409 3.41 17.42 24.33
N ALA A 410 3.33 18.59 24.93
CA ALA A 410 2.99 18.76 26.34
C ALA A 410 1.58 18.24 26.70
N LEU A 411 0.67 18.15 25.71
CA LEU A 411 -0.67 17.58 25.92
C LEU A 411 -0.65 16.06 26.09
N ILE A 412 0.48 15.42 25.75
CA ILE A 412 0.64 13.95 25.75
C ILE A 412 1.28 13.45 27.05
N ALA A 413 1.90 14.37 27.81
CA ALA A 413 2.68 14.08 29.04
C ALA A 413 1.84 13.43 30.16
#